data_b3f974543622ea8753ff095a69a49c21
#
_entry.id   b3f974543622ea8753ff095a69a49c21
#
_cell.length_a   1.000
_cell.length_b   1.000
_cell.length_c   1.000
_cell.angle_alpha   90.00
_cell.angle_beta   90.00
_cell.angle_gamma   90.00
#
_symmetry.space_group_name_H-M   'P 1'
#
loop_
_entity.id
_entity.type
_entity.pdbx_description
1 polymer ?
#
loop_
_entity_poly.entity_id
_entity_poly.type
_entity_poly.pdbx_seq_one_letter_code
_entity_poly.pdbx_strand_id
1 'polypeptide(L)'
;MKQKTLKGSFSLFGKGLHTGLNLTVTFNPAPENYGYKIQRIDIEGEPIIDAIAENVVDTQRGTVLGKGENIRISTVEHGLAALYALGIDNCLVQVNGPEFPILDGSAIQYVDKIKEVGIEEQNAPKDWYIIRKKIEVKDEMSGSCITILPDDEFSLTTMCSFDSKFINSQFATLDNINLFASEIAAARTFVFVRDIQPLLEANLIKGGDMDNAIVIYERQISQEKLDQLADMLHVEHRNATDMGYIQHKPLVWENECTRHKLLDIIGDMALIGKPIKGRIIATRPGHTINNKFARQMRKEIRKHEIQAPIYDPNEEPIMDVNRIRELLPHRYPMQLVDKVISLGANTIVGIKNVTANEPFFQGHFPEEPVMPGVLQVEAMAQCGGLLVLNTLEEPERWSTYFMKIDDVKFRQKVVPGDTLLFKVDLLAPIRHGISSMKGYIFVGDHVVAEATFTAQIVKNK
;
A
#
# COMPACT_ATOMS: atom_id res chain seq x y z
N MET A 1 -6.16 -13.54 0.40
CA MET A 1 -7.13 -12.48 0.07
C MET A 1 -7.02 -12.13 -1.39
N LYS A 2 -8.14 -11.77 -2.03
CA LYS A 2 -8.21 -11.35 -3.43
C LYS A 2 -8.20 -9.82 -3.53
N GLN A 3 -7.81 -9.29 -4.70
CA GLN A 3 -7.99 -7.87 -5.03
C GLN A 3 -9.47 -7.52 -5.11
N LYS A 4 -9.77 -6.23 -4.94
CA LYS A 4 -11.13 -5.71 -4.93
C LYS A 4 -11.25 -4.47 -5.80
N THR A 5 -12.41 -4.33 -6.45
CA THR A 5 -12.83 -3.13 -7.16
C THR A 5 -14.27 -2.77 -6.78
N LEU A 6 -14.76 -1.66 -7.29
CA LEU A 6 -16.16 -1.27 -7.13
C LEU A 6 -17.06 -2.21 -7.95
N LYS A 7 -18.26 -2.51 -7.45
CA LYS A 7 -19.25 -3.30 -8.20
C LYS A 7 -19.96 -2.51 -9.30
N GLY A 8 -19.98 -1.18 -9.18
CA GLY A 8 -20.53 -0.25 -10.14
C GLY A 8 -19.92 1.14 -9.98
N SER A 9 -20.28 2.06 -10.86
CA SER A 9 -19.82 3.44 -10.82
C SER A 9 -20.73 4.32 -9.96
N PHE A 10 -20.15 5.36 -9.33
CA PHE A 10 -20.91 6.40 -8.66
C PHE A 10 -20.26 7.77 -8.88
N SER A 11 -21.04 8.83 -8.75
CA SER A 11 -20.55 10.19 -8.84
C SER A 11 -20.91 11.01 -7.61
N LEU A 12 -20.03 11.95 -7.28
CA LEU A 12 -20.25 12.97 -6.26
C LEU A 12 -20.05 14.35 -6.91
N PHE A 13 -20.88 15.30 -6.49
CA PHE A 13 -20.87 16.66 -7.00
C PHE A 13 -20.71 17.65 -5.85
N GLY A 14 -19.91 18.68 -6.05
CA GLY A 14 -19.70 19.74 -5.06
C GLY A 14 -18.74 20.81 -5.52
N LYS A 15 -18.45 21.76 -4.63
CA LYS A 15 -17.46 22.81 -4.89
C LYS A 15 -16.05 22.32 -4.60
N GLY A 16 -15.08 22.76 -5.38
CA GLY A 16 -13.66 22.66 -5.04
C GLY A 16 -13.31 23.62 -3.92
N LEU A 17 -12.55 23.15 -2.91
CA LEU A 17 -12.14 23.97 -1.76
C LEU A 17 -11.33 25.20 -2.18
N HIS A 18 -10.35 24.99 -3.05
CA HIS A 18 -9.40 26.03 -3.45
C HIS A 18 -9.89 26.82 -4.66
N THR A 19 -10.46 26.15 -5.63
CA THR A 19 -10.90 26.75 -6.90
C THR A 19 -12.27 27.41 -6.84
N GLY A 20 -13.14 26.91 -5.96
CA GLY A 20 -14.56 27.32 -5.91
C GLY A 20 -15.40 26.84 -7.10
N LEU A 21 -14.82 26.04 -8.00
CA LEU A 21 -15.51 25.50 -9.17
C LEU A 21 -16.51 24.42 -8.75
N ASN A 22 -17.59 24.31 -9.52
CA ASN A 22 -18.51 23.18 -9.42
C ASN A 22 -17.92 21.97 -10.13
N LEU A 23 -17.64 20.92 -9.38
CA LEU A 23 -16.89 19.76 -9.82
C LEU A 23 -17.70 18.48 -9.63
N THR A 24 -17.48 17.55 -10.54
CA THR A 24 -18.00 16.19 -10.45
C THR A 24 -16.82 15.23 -10.47
N VAL A 25 -16.81 14.32 -9.51
CA VAL A 25 -15.87 13.20 -9.47
C VAL A 25 -16.64 11.89 -9.60
N THR A 26 -16.21 11.02 -10.51
CA THR A 26 -16.83 9.72 -10.77
C THR A 26 -15.85 8.60 -10.51
N PHE A 27 -16.22 7.67 -9.66
CA PHE A 27 -15.44 6.48 -9.31
C PHE A 27 -15.96 5.29 -10.11
N ASN A 28 -15.07 4.63 -10.85
CA ASN A 28 -15.41 3.53 -11.74
C ASN A 28 -14.68 2.25 -11.33
N PRO A 29 -15.29 1.07 -11.52
CA PRO A 29 -14.57 -0.20 -11.46
C PRO A 29 -13.36 -0.19 -12.40
N ALA A 30 -12.31 -0.90 -12.01
CA ALA A 30 -11.12 -1.05 -12.85
C ALA A 30 -10.63 -2.51 -12.85
N PRO A 31 -9.90 -2.95 -13.90
CA PRO A 31 -9.42 -4.32 -13.99
C PRO A 31 -8.38 -4.65 -12.91
N GLU A 32 -8.05 -5.91 -12.79
CA GLU A 32 -7.01 -6.43 -11.89
C GLU A 32 -5.65 -5.75 -12.14
N ASN A 33 -4.92 -5.47 -11.06
CA ASN A 33 -3.58 -4.85 -11.10
C ASN A 33 -3.56 -3.44 -11.71
N TYR A 34 -4.72 -2.77 -11.76
CA TYR A 34 -4.83 -1.41 -12.32
C TYR A 34 -4.32 -0.33 -11.35
N GLY A 35 -4.50 -0.54 -10.04
CA GLY A 35 -4.23 0.45 -9.01
C GLY A 35 -5.24 1.60 -9.04
N TYR A 36 -4.85 2.75 -8.47
CA TYR A 36 -5.66 3.96 -8.56
C TYR A 36 -5.13 4.87 -9.66
N LYS A 37 -6.02 5.30 -10.54
CA LYS A 37 -5.71 6.26 -11.60
C LYS A 37 -6.77 7.34 -11.62
N ILE A 38 -6.32 8.58 -11.88
CA ILE A 38 -7.21 9.73 -11.95
C ILE A 38 -7.14 10.30 -13.37
N GLN A 39 -8.30 10.48 -13.98
CA GLN A 39 -8.46 10.97 -15.35
C GLN A 39 -9.12 12.36 -15.36
N ARG A 40 -8.51 13.33 -16.05
CA ARG A 40 -9.07 14.65 -16.32
C ARG A 40 -9.89 14.61 -17.59
N ILE A 41 -11.24 14.55 -17.45
CA ILE A 41 -12.16 14.47 -18.59
C ILE A 41 -12.53 15.82 -19.20
N ASP A 42 -12.07 16.91 -18.63
CA ASP A 42 -12.24 18.30 -19.13
C ASP A 42 -11.06 18.79 -19.99
N ILE A 43 -10.01 17.98 -20.10
CA ILE A 43 -8.83 18.29 -20.92
C ILE A 43 -8.84 17.42 -22.17
N GLU A 44 -8.49 17.99 -23.33
CA GLU A 44 -8.35 17.26 -24.57
C GLU A 44 -7.37 16.08 -24.43
N GLY A 45 -7.76 14.90 -24.93
CA GLY A 45 -7.03 13.67 -24.78
C GLY A 45 -7.20 12.98 -23.42
N GLU A 46 -8.00 13.53 -22.53
CA GLU A 46 -8.41 12.95 -21.24
C GLU A 46 -7.26 12.30 -20.46
N PRO A 47 -6.22 13.07 -20.11
CA PRO A 47 -4.99 12.52 -19.54
C PRO A 47 -5.22 11.79 -18.23
N ILE A 48 -4.56 10.65 -18.08
CA ILE A 48 -4.58 9.81 -16.87
C ILE A 48 -3.30 10.01 -16.08
N ILE A 49 -3.44 10.14 -14.75
CA ILE A 49 -2.35 10.21 -13.77
C ILE A 49 -2.46 9.00 -12.84
N ASP A 50 -1.38 8.25 -12.71
CA ASP A 50 -1.29 7.22 -11.68
C ASP A 50 -1.23 7.89 -10.30
N ALA A 51 -2.11 7.47 -9.37
CA ALA A 51 -2.13 8.00 -8.01
C ALA A 51 -1.01 7.35 -7.17
N ILE A 52 0.21 7.80 -7.41
CA ILE A 52 1.42 7.34 -6.74
C ILE A 52 2.25 8.53 -6.23
N ALA A 53 3.06 8.28 -5.20
CA ALA A 53 3.80 9.34 -4.50
C ALA A 53 4.77 10.13 -5.41
N GLU A 54 5.31 9.51 -6.48
CA GLU A 54 6.18 10.19 -7.45
C GLU A 54 5.45 11.26 -8.26
N ASN A 55 4.15 11.11 -8.47
CA ASN A 55 3.33 12.05 -9.22
C ASN A 55 2.77 13.19 -8.34
N VAL A 56 3.09 13.23 -7.05
CA VAL A 56 2.76 14.38 -6.20
C VAL A 56 3.67 15.55 -6.54
N VAL A 57 3.08 16.66 -6.96
CA VAL A 57 3.77 17.88 -7.40
C VAL A 57 3.68 19.03 -6.41
N ASP A 58 2.69 19.01 -5.50
CA ASP A 58 2.54 19.98 -4.42
C ASP A 58 1.89 19.32 -3.21
N THR A 59 2.27 19.81 -2.01
CA THR A 59 1.77 19.34 -0.72
C THR A 59 1.37 20.48 0.21
N GLN A 60 1.26 21.70 -0.32
CA GLN A 60 0.78 22.85 0.43
C GLN A 60 -0.74 22.80 0.54
N ARG A 61 -1.25 22.60 1.76
CA ARG A 61 -2.70 22.59 2.07
C ARG A 61 -3.53 21.44 1.48
N GLY A 62 -2.91 20.43 0.90
CA GLY A 62 -3.55 19.27 0.30
C GLY A 62 -2.57 18.51 -0.57
N THR A 63 -2.98 17.35 -1.04
CA THR A 63 -2.17 16.54 -1.96
C THR A 63 -2.57 16.83 -3.40
N VAL A 64 -1.59 17.31 -4.19
CA VAL A 64 -1.76 17.62 -5.60
C VAL A 64 -0.98 16.63 -6.46
N LEU A 65 -1.70 15.88 -7.28
CA LEU A 65 -1.12 15.02 -8.31
C LEU A 65 -0.93 15.80 -9.60
N GLY A 66 0.14 15.51 -10.33
CA GLY A 66 0.43 16.16 -11.61
C GLY A 66 1.07 15.26 -12.65
N LYS A 67 0.95 15.67 -13.93
CA LYS A 67 1.60 15.04 -15.07
C LYS A 67 2.03 16.13 -16.06
N GLY A 68 3.34 16.23 -16.30
CA GLY A 68 3.88 17.36 -17.05
C GLY A 68 3.67 18.69 -16.31
N GLU A 69 3.69 19.82 -17.03
CA GLU A 69 3.64 21.15 -16.43
C GLU A 69 2.20 21.61 -16.11
N ASN A 70 1.20 21.19 -16.89
CA ASN A 70 -0.12 21.80 -16.91
C ASN A 70 -1.26 20.91 -16.36
N ILE A 71 -1.02 19.61 -16.16
CA ILE A 71 -2.06 18.70 -15.71
C ILE A 71 -1.92 18.52 -14.20
N ARG A 72 -2.89 19.04 -13.43
CA ARG A 72 -2.90 18.94 -11.97
C ARG A 72 -4.29 18.57 -11.47
N ILE A 73 -4.32 17.86 -10.35
CA ILE A 73 -5.54 17.50 -9.62
C ILE A 73 -5.23 17.61 -8.13
N SER A 74 -5.94 18.47 -7.42
CA SER A 74 -5.78 18.71 -5.98
C SER A 74 -6.87 18.06 -5.14
N THR A 75 -6.67 18.04 -3.81
CA THR A 75 -7.64 17.58 -2.80
C THR A 75 -8.06 16.11 -3.01
N VAL A 76 -7.11 15.27 -3.41
CA VAL A 76 -7.37 13.85 -3.74
C VAL A 76 -7.42 12.94 -2.50
N GLU A 77 -6.87 13.40 -1.37
CA GLU A 77 -6.61 12.65 -0.14
C GLU A 77 -7.87 12.02 0.46
N HIS A 78 -9.01 12.72 0.49
CA HIS A 78 -10.23 12.19 1.11
C HIS A 78 -10.83 11.03 0.31
N GLY A 79 -10.89 11.16 -1.01
CA GLY A 79 -11.34 10.08 -1.90
C GLY A 79 -10.42 8.87 -1.87
N LEU A 80 -9.10 9.10 -1.87
CA LEU A 80 -8.09 8.04 -1.77
C LEU A 80 -8.13 7.36 -0.41
N ALA A 81 -8.37 8.09 0.69
CA ALA A 81 -8.53 7.52 2.02
C ALA A 81 -9.70 6.53 2.08
N ALA A 82 -10.83 6.90 1.48
CA ALA A 82 -12.01 6.03 1.42
C ALA A 82 -11.74 4.74 0.61
N LEU A 83 -11.10 4.85 -0.55
CA LEU A 83 -10.72 3.68 -1.37
C LEU A 83 -9.78 2.74 -0.61
N TYR A 84 -8.70 3.29 -0.04
CA TYR A 84 -7.69 2.52 0.67
C TYR A 84 -8.26 1.82 1.90
N ALA A 85 -9.01 2.56 2.72
CA ALA A 85 -9.57 2.04 3.96
C ALA A 85 -10.64 0.97 3.75
N LEU A 86 -11.42 1.05 2.67
CA LEU A 86 -12.41 0.03 2.32
C LEU A 86 -11.81 -1.14 1.52
N GLY A 87 -10.49 -1.13 1.32
CA GLY A 87 -9.75 -2.22 0.73
C GLY A 87 -9.95 -2.39 -0.77
N ILE A 88 -10.38 -1.33 -1.46
CA ILE A 88 -10.40 -1.29 -2.93
C ILE A 88 -8.95 -1.28 -3.41
N ASP A 89 -8.61 -2.12 -4.37
CA ASP A 89 -7.27 -2.19 -4.96
C ASP A 89 -7.20 -1.48 -6.31
N ASN A 90 -8.30 -1.49 -7.06
CA ASN A 90 -8.35 -1.04 -8.44
C ASN A 90 -9.55 -0.09 -8.65
N CYS A 91 -9.27 1.14 -9.08
CA CYS A 91 -10.30 2.15 -9.34
C CYS A 91 -9.81 3.18 -10.38
N LEU A 92 -10.66 3.52 -11.36
CA LEU A 92 -10.49 4.68 -12.22
C LEU A 92 -11.37 5.82 -11.71
N VAL A 93 -10.76 6.94 -11.34
CA VAL A 93 -11.47 8.12 -10.89
C VAL A 93 -11.43 9.19 -11.99
N GLN A 94 -12.59 9.61 -12.47
CA GLN A 94 -12.73 10.66 -13.47
C GLN A 94 -13.16 11.97 -12.81
N VAL A 95 -12.55 13.08 -13.20
CA VAL A 95 -12.88 14.42 -12.68
C VAL A 95 -12.96 15.44 -13.81
N ASN A 96 -13.97 16.32 -13.77
CA ASN A 96 -14.21 17.34 -14.77
C ASN A 96 -13.52 18.68 -14.44
N GLY A 97 -12.43 18.67 -13.68
CA GLY A 97 -11.70 19.88 -13.31
C GLY A 97 -10.43 19.60 -12.50
N PRO A 98 -9.73 20.64 -12.06
CA PRO A 98 -8.40 20.55 -11.45
C PRO A 98 -8.40 20.14 -9.97
N GLU A 99 -9.55 19.78 -9.40
CA GLU A 99 -9.69 19.53 -7.98
C GLU A 99 -10.82 18.53 -7.71
N PHE A 100 -10.73 17.75 -6.63
CA PHE A 100 -11.88 16.97 -6.15
C PHE A 100 -12.83 17.89 -5.37
N PRO A 101 -14.15 17.66 -5.43
CA PRO A 101 -15.07 18.42 -4.61
C PRO A 101 -14.80 18.19 -3.13
N ILE A 102 -14.80 19.27 -2.33
CA ILE A 102 -14.54 19.19 -0.88
C ILE A 102 -15.67 18.51 -0.11
N LEU A 103 -16.89 18.55 -0.66
CA LEU A 103 -18.11 18.03 -0.05
C LEU A 103 -18.36 18.66 1.34
N ASP A 104 -18.45 17.86 2.39
CA ASP A 104 -18.57 18.32 3.78
C ASP A 104 -17.21 18.44 4.51
N GLY A 105 -16.11 18.33 3.78
CA GLY A 105 -14.76 18.37 4.33
C GLY A 105 -14.26 17.06 4.96
N SER A 106 -15.02 15.98 4.84
CA SER A 106 -14.68 14.65 5.36
C SER A 106 -14.60 13.62 4.24
N ALA A 107 -14.39 12.34 4.59
CA ALA A 107 -14.43 11.22 3.64
C ALA A 107 -15.74 10.42 3.71
N ILE A 108 -16.70 10.81 4.57
CA ILE A 108 -17.89 9.99 4.84
C ILE A 108 -18.75 9.76 3.60
N GLN A 109 -18.95 10.79 2.77
CA GLN A 109 -19.78 10.67 1.58
C GLN A 109 -19.17 9.73 0.52
N TYR A 110 -17.83 9.65 0.43
CA TYR A 110 -17.14 8.65 -0.40
C TYR A 110 -17.37 7.24 0.15
N VAL A 111 -17.23 7.06 1.46
CA VAL A 111 -17.46 5.77 2.14
C VAL A 111 -18.89 5.29 1.93
N ASP A 112 -19.87 6.16 2.11
CA ASP A 112 -21.29 5.82 1.97
C ASP A 112 -21.61 5.40 0.54
N LYS A 113 -21.10 6.11 -0.46
CA LYS A 113 -21.29 5.77 -1.87
C LYS A 113 -20.60 4.46 -2.28
N ILE A 114 -19.39 4.19 -1.76
CA ILE A 114 -18.71 2.90 -1.98
C ILE A 114 -19.53 1.75 -1.38
N LYS A 115 -20.08 1.93 -0.16
CA LYS A 115 -20.94 0.92 0.47
C LYS A 115 -22.26 0.71 -0.29
N GLU A 116 -22.87 1.80 -0.79
CA GLU A 116 -24.11 1.77 -1.56
C GLU A 116 -23.94 1.00 -2.87
N VAL A 117 -22.89 1.28 -3.62
CA VAL A 117 -22.62 0.65 -4.92
C VAL A 117 -22.08 -0.78 -4.78
N GLY A 118 -21.46 -1.06 -3.64
CA GLY A 118 -20.87 -2.36 -3.30
C GLY A 118 -19.47 -2.58 -3.85
N ILE A 119 -18.86 -3.65 -3.35
CA ILE A 119 -17.46 -4.04 -3.64
C ILE A 119 -17.47 -5.42 -4.29
N GLU A 120 -16.65 -5.62 -5.30
CA GLU A 120 -16.48 -6.88 -6.03
C GLU A 120 -15.08 -7.44 -5.83
N GLU A 121 -14.98 -8.74 -5.51
CA GLU A 121 -13.70 -9.46 -5.48
C GLU A 121 -13.28 -9.88 -6.89
N GLN A 122 -11.99 -9.68 -7.19
CA GLN A 122 -11.35 -10.02 -8.45
C GLN A 122 -10.54 -11.32 -8.32
N ASN A 123 -10.11 -11.93 -9.44
CA ASN A 123 -9.39 -13.21 -9.37
C ASN A 123 -7.90 -13.06 -9.03
N ALA A 124 -7.32 -11.86 -9.14
CA ALA A 124 -5.93 -11.61 -8.79
C ALA A 124 -5.71 -11.63 -7.26
N PRO A 125 -4.59 -12.18 -6.77
CA PRO A 125 -4.23 -12.12 -5.36
C PRO A 125 -3.92 -10.69 -4.93
N LYS A 126 -4.28 -10.34 -3.68
CA LYS A 126 -3.92 -9.04 -3.09
C LYS A 126 -2.44 -9.06 -2.70
N ASP A 127 -1.69 -8.09 -3.23
CA ASP A 127 -0.24 -7.99 -3.08
C ASP A 127 0.12 -7.08 -1.89
N TRP A 128 0.12 -7.65 -0.68
CA TRP A 128 0.50 -6.96 0.54
C TRP A 128 1.99 -6.71 0.63
N TYR A 129 2.38 -5.52 1.11
CA TYR A 129 3.73 -5.26 1.57
C TYR A 129 3.80 -5.36 3.10
N ILE A 130 4.52 -6.37 3.58
CA ILE A 130 4.67 -6.66 5.02
C ILE A 130 5.92 -5.94 5.53
N ILE A 131 5.74 -5.09 6.55
CA ILE A 131 6.85 -4.40 7.20
C ILE A 131 7.60 -5.37 8.11
N ARG A 132 8.92 -5.51 7.89
CA ARG A 132 9.78 -6.43 8.64
C ARG A 132 10.80 -5.74 9.54
N LYS A 133 11.06 -4.46 9.30
CA LYS A 133 11.97 -3.62 10.06
C LYS A 133 11.41 -2.23 10.22
N LYS A 134 11.84 -1.53 11.26
CA LYS A 134 11.52 -0.11 11.45
C LYS A 134 11.96 0.71 10.22
N ILE A 135 11.04 1.53 9.70
CA ILE A 135 11.34 2.58 8.73
C ILE A 135 10.88 3.89 9.31
N GLU A 136 11.70 4.93 9.24
CA GLU A 136 11.43 6.22 9.85
C GLU A 136 11.81 7.35 8.91
N VAL A 137 10.94 8.34 8.80
CA VAL A 137 11.19 9.60 8.07
C VAL A 137 10.94 10.76 9.02
N LYS A 138 11.93 11.61 9.15
CA LYS A 138 11.90 12.82 10.00
C LYS A 138 12.10 14.07 9.16
N ASP A 139 11.53 15.15 9.65
CA ASP A 139 11.80 16.50 9.20
C ASP A 139 12.21 17.33 10.44
N GLU A 140 13.50 17.61 10.55
CA GLU A 140 14.07 18.29 11.72
C GLU A 140 13.58 19.73 11.85
N MET A 141 13.23 20.39 10.74
CA MET A 141 12.78 21.78 10.76
C MET A 141 11.36 21.91 11.34
N SER A 142 10.45 21.03 10.96
CA SER A 142 9.07 21.04 11.45
C SER A 142 8.87 20.20 12.72
N GLY A 143 9.84 19.34 13.06
CA GLY A 143 9.69 18.32 14.10
C GLY A 143 8.71 17.20 13.74
N SER A 144 8.35 17.08 12.48
CA SER A 144 7.46 16.04 11.97
C SER A 144 8.18 14.71 11.83
N CYS A 145 7.51 13.62 12.22
CA CYS A 145 8.09 12.28 12.13
C CYS A 145 7.00 11.26 11.81
N ILE A 146 7.30 10.34 10.89
CA ILE A 146 6.49 9.16 10.64
C ILE A 146 7.39 7.94 10.75
N THR A 147 7.00 7.01 11.62
CA THR A 147 7.66 5.73 11.84
C THR A 147 6.67 4.61 11.50
N ILE A 148 7.12 3.59 10.79
CA ILE A 148 6.39 2.33 10.67
C ILE A 148 7.18 1.19 11.28
N LEU A 149 6.48 0.35 12.03
CA LEU A 149 7.01 -0.82 12.74
C LEU A 149 6.37 -2.10 12.19
N PRO A 150 7.04 -3.26 12.28
CA PRO A 150 6.44 -4.55 11.98
C PRO A 150 5.15 -4.76 12.80
N ASP A 151 4.11 -5.20 12.11
CA ASP A 151 2.84 -5.64 12.71
C ASP A 151 2.11 -6.53 11.67
N ASP A 152 1.27 -7.45 12.13
CA ASP A 152 0.52 -8.37 11.29
C ASP A 152 -0.71 -7.73 10.63
N GLU A 153 -1.16 -6.58 11.17
CA GLU A 153 -2.27 -5.80 10.65
C GLU A 153 -1.86 -4.34 10.41
N PHE A 154 -2.71 -3.58 9.72
CA PHE A 154 -2.53 -2.15 9.57
C PHE A 154 -3.14 -1.42 10.77
N SER A 155 -2.33 -0.63 11.47
CA SER A 155 -2.78 0.29 12.50
C SER A 155 -2.05 1.63 12.39
N LEU A 156 -2.69 2.70 12.88
CA LEU A 156 -2.16 4.05 12.78
C LEU A 156 -2.48 4.85 14.04
N THR A 157 -1.46 5.43 14.64
CA THR A 157 -1.59 6.40 15.73
C THR A 157 -0.96 7.72 15.30
N THR A 158 -1.64 8.84 15.56
CA THR A 158 -1.09 10.17 15.29
C THR A 158 -1.23 11.11 16.46
N MET A 159 -0.23 11.96 16.64
CA MET A 159 -0.21 13.06 17.61
C MET A 159 0.01 14.38 16.87
N CYS A 160 -0.90 15.31 17.08
CA CYS A 160 -0.85 16.66 16.54
C CYS A 160 -0.62 17.69 17.66
N SER A 161 0.24 18.67 17.40
CA SER A 161 0.42 19.82 18.25
C SER A 161 0.13 21.07 17.41
N PHE A 162 -0.88 21.85 17.80
CA PHE A 162 -1.41 22.93 16.99
C PHE A 162 -0.84 24.31 17.33
N ASP A 163 0.10 24.40 18.26
CA ASP A 163 0.67 25.67 18.76
C ASP A 163 -0.44 26.69 19.08
N SER A 164 -1.41 26.26 19.86
CA SER A 164 -2.58 27.02 20.25
C SER A 164 -2.87 26.82 21.73
N LYS A 165 -3.28 27.89 22.43
CA LYS A 165 -3.75 27.80 23.82
C LYS A 165 -5.17 27.26 23.93
N PHE A 166 -5.91 27.33 22.85
CA PHE A 166 -7.32 26.89 22.78
C PHE A 166 -7.44 25.41 22.43
N ILE A 167 -6.69 24.97 21.41
CA ILE A 167 -6.62 23.57 21.04
C ILE A 167 -5.25 23.00 21.39
N ASN A 168 -5.22 22.17 22.42
CA ASN A 168 -4.00 21.53 22.90
C ASN A 168 -3.49 20.45 21.95
N SER A 169 -2.35 19.83 22.30
CA SER A 169 -1.94 18.61 21.62
C SER A 169 -3.01 17.54 21.75
N GLN A 170 -3.34 16.92 20.64
CA GLN A 170 -4.33 15.86 20.53
C GLN A 170 -3.71 14.61 19.92
N PHE A 171 -4.27 13.46 20.22
CA PHE A 171 -3.93 12.22 19.56
C PHE A 171 -5.19 11.53 19.02
N ALA A 172 -5.01 10.69 18.00
CA ALA A 172 -6.02 9.80 17.47
C ALA A 172 -5.38 8.46 17.09
N THR A 173 -6.12 7.38 17.27
CA THR A 173 -5.70 6.02 16.94
C THR A 173 -6.75 5.35 16.08
N LEU A 174 -6.30 4.56 15.11
CA LEU A 174 -7.08 3.61 14.35
C LEU A 174 -6.38 2.25 14.48
N ASP A 175 -6.89 1.42 15.38
CA ASP A 175 -6.27 0.12 15.69
C ASP A 175 -6.48 -0.92 14.60
N ASN A 176 -7.53 -0.76 13.79
CA ASN A 176 -7.83 -1.60 12.64
C ASN A 176 -8.43 -0.77 11.52
N ILE A 177 -7.94 -0.94 10.30
CA ILE A 177 -8.41 -0.18 9.13
C ILE A 177 -9.91 -0.34 8.87
N ASN A 178 -10.51 -1.47 9.25
CA ASN A 178 -11.94 -1.72 9.09
C ASN A 178 -12.82 -0.78 9.94
N LEU A 179 -12.26 -0.15 10.98
CA LEU A 179 -12.96 0.83 11.83
C LEU A 179 -12.94 2.24 11.22
N PHE A 180 -12.26 2.46 10.10
CA PHE A 180 -12.16 3.77 9.45
C PHE A 180 -13.52 4.41 9.21
N ALA A 181 -14.47 3.67 8.70
CA ALA A 181 -15.80 4.18 8.37
C ALA A 181 -16.57 4.72 9.59
N SER A 182 -16.40 4.12 10.77
CA SER A 182 -17.10 4.50 12.00
C SER A 182 -16.34 5.50 12.85
N GLU A 183 -15.00 5.49 12.79
CA GLU A 183 -14.19 6.26 13.73
C GLU A 183 -13.48 7.46 13.10
N ILE A 184 -13.27 7.46 11.78
CA ILE A 184 -12.42 8.45 11.11
C ILE A 184 -13.13 9.16 9.96
N ALA A 185 -13.89 8.44 9.15
CA ALA A 185 -14.41 8.94 7.87
C ALA A 185 -15.20 10.25 7.97
N ALA A 186 -15.91 10.50 9.07
CA ALA A 186 -16.70 11.71 9.28
C ALA A 186 -15.88 12.88 9.88
N ALA A 187 -14.57 12.74 10.07
CA ALA A 187 -13.73 13.82 10.58
C ALA A 187 -13.51 14.89 9.49
N ARG A 188 -13.98 16.10 9.75
CA ARG A 188 -13.92 17.23 8.81
C ARG A 188 -12.58 17.93 8.84
N THR A 189 -12.19 18.49 7.71
CA THR A 189 -11.04 19.40 7.61
C THR A 189 -11.24 20.66 8.46
N PHE A 190 -10.16 21.35 8.75
CA PHE A 190 -10.17 22.52 9.62
C PHE A 190 -9.19 23.59 9.16
N VAL A 191 -9.46 24.83 9.57
CA VAL A 191 -8.60 25.99 9.31
C VAL A 191 -8.57 26.90 10.54
N PHE A 192 -7.41 27.49 10.84
CA PHE A 192 -7.32 28.55 11.85
C PHE A 192 -7.62 29.91 11.23
N VAL A 193 -8.36 30.75 11.96
CA VAL A 193 -8.67 32.12 11.51
C VAL A 193 -7.39 32.89 11.12
N ARG A 194 -6.30 32.69 11.86
CA ARG A 194 -4.97 33.28 11.55
C ARG A 194 -4.43 32.92 10.15
N ASP A 195 -4.85 31.78 9.60
CA ASP A 195 -4.38 31.27 8.30
C ASP A 195 -5.29 31.69 7.14
N ILE A 196 -6.51 32.18 7.43
CA ILE A 196 -7.51 32.47 6.38
C ILE A 196 -7.05 33.62 5.49
N GLN A 197 -6.59 34.74 6.04
CA GLN A 197 -6.16 35.89 5.24
C GLN A 197 -5.00 35.53 4.28
N PRO A 198 -3.90 34.90 4.71
CA PRO A 198 -2.84 34.44 3.80
C PRO A 198 -3.33 33.48 2.71
N LEU A 199 -4.33 32.64 3.02
CA LEU A 199 -4.91 31.70 2.05
C LEU A 199 -5.72 32.43 0.98
N LEU A 200 -6.51 33.41 1.36
CA LEU A 200 -7.26 34.25 0.42
C LEU A 200 -6.33 35.10 -0.46
N GLU A 201 -5.27 35.67 0.11
CA GLU A 201 -4.23 36.41 -0.62
C GLU A 201 -3.49 35.51 -1.63
N ALA A 202 -3.30 34.22 -1.29
CA ALA A 202 -2.78 33.21 -2.20
C ALA A 202 -3.81 32.69 -3.21
N ASN A 203 -5.02 33.27 -3.28
CA ASN A 203 -6.10 32.90 -4.18
C ASN A 203 -6.61 31.45 -3.95
N LEU A 204 -6.54 30.97 -2.72
CA LEU A 204 -7.01 29.66 -2.24
C LEU A 204 -8.33 29.80 -1.48
N ILE A 205 -8.90 28.65 -1.06
CA ILE A 205 -10.12 28.51 -0.25
C ILE A 205 -11.36 29.27 -0.76
N LYS A 206 -11.47 29.47 -2.07
CA LYS A 206 -12.61 30.18 -2.69
C LYS A 206 -13.96 29.46 -2.53
N GLY A 207 -13.93 28.16 -2.31
CA GLY A 207 -15.10 27.32 -2.03
C GLY A 207 -15.26 26.94 -0.57
N GLY A 208 -14.38 27.49 0.31
CA GLY A 208 -14.46 27.26 1.75
C GLY A 208 -15.71 27.92 2.35
N ASP A 209 -16.44 27.17 3.16
CA ASP A 209 -17.59 27.65 3.93
C ASP A 209 -17.68 26.93 5.28
N MET A 210 -18.67 27.35 6.10
CA MET A 210 -18.87 26.80 7.45
C MET A 210 -19.42 25.38 7.46
N ASP A 211 -19.85 24.85 6.31
CA ASP A 211 -20.38 23.48 6.20
C ASP A 211 -19.33 22.49 5.75
N ASN A 212 -18.21 22.95 5.19
CA ASN A 212 -17.15 22.09 4.64
C ASN A 212 -15.80 22.17 5.37
N ALA A 213 -15.71 22.99 6.42
CA ALA A 213 -14.52 23.06 7.27
C ALA A 213 -14.87 23.50 8.70
N ILE A 214 -14.10 23.02 9.67
CA ILE A 214 -14.12 23.52 11.03
C ILE A 214 -13.22 24.75 11.11
N VAL A 215 -13.77 25.92 11.46
CA VAL A 215 -12.99 27.14 11.62
C VAL A 215 -12.63 27.33 13.09
N ILE A 216 -11.34 27.52 13.38
CA ILE A 216 -10.81 27.64 14.75
C ILE A 216 -10.34 29.08 14.97
N TYR A 217 -11.04 29.80 15.86
CA TYR A 217 -10.69 31.14 16.29
C TYR A 217 -9.98 31.04 17.67
N GLU A 218 -8.67 30.97 17.66
CA GLU A 218 -7.87 30.67 18.86
C GLU A 218 -6.95 31.83 19.30
N ARG A 219 -6.85 32.90 18.49
CA ARG A 219 -6.09 34.09 18.80
C ARG A 219 -6.97 35.31 18.55
N GLN A 220 -7.17 36.12 19.58
CA GLN A 220 -7.96 37.34 19.45
C GLN A 220 -7.29 38.34 18.50
N ILE A 221 -8.07 38.84 17.56
CA ILE A 221 -7.72 39.91 16.62
C ILE A 221 -8.64 41.11 16.85
N SER A 222 -8.38 42.27 16.21
CA SER A 222 -9.26 43.39 16.31
C SER A 222 -10.64 43.07 15.70
N GLN A 223 -11.69 43.69 16.24
CA GLN A 223 -13.05 43.51 15.73
C GLN A 223 -13.13 43.87 14.24
N GLU A 224 -12.54 44.99 13.83
CA GLU A 224 -12.50 45.43 12.45
C GLU A 224 -11.91 44.36 11.50
N LYS A 225 -10.80 43.71 11.92
CA LYS A 225 -10.18 42.67 11.11
C LYS A 225 -11.02 41.40 11.04
N LEU A 226 -11.69 41.04 12.15
CA LEU A 226 -12.59 39.89 12.19
C LEU A 226 -13.80 40.12 11.29
N ASP A 227 -14.37 41.33 11.31
CA ASP A 227 -15.50 41.72 10.46
C ASP A 227 -15.11 41.72 8.98
N GLN A 228 -13.92 42.26 8.63
CA GLN A 228 -13.39 42.15 7.27
C GLN A 228 -13.29 40.72 6.75
N LEU A 229 -12.80 39.80 7.59
CA LEU A 229 -12.72 38.38 7.24
C LEU A 229 -14.11 37.77 7.07
N ALA A 230 -15.07 38.14 7.93
CA ALA A 230 -16.45 37.68 7.83
C ALA A 230 -17.11 38.15 6.54
N ASP A 231 -16.89 39.43 6.16
CA ASP A 231 -17.39 40.00 4.91
C ASP A 231 -16.79 39.31 3.69
N MET A 232 -15.46 39.02 3.70
CA MET A 232 -14.79 38.34 2.60
C MET A 232 -15.29 36.92 2.40
N LEU A 233 -15.68 36.24 3.48
CA LEU A 233 -16.18 34.87 3.47
C LEU A 233 -17.71 34.79 3.39
N HIS A 234 -18.40 35.96 3.39
CA HIS A 234 -19.86 36.05 3.39
C HIS A 234 -20.53 35.30 4.55
N VAL A 235 -19.93 35.40 5.75
CA VAL A 235 -20.45 34.82 6.98
C VAL A 235 -20.87 35.90 7.99
N GLU A 236 -21.64 35.52 9.00
CA GLU A 236 -22.08 36.44 10.04
C GLU A 236 -20.92 36.98 10.90
N HIS A 237 -21.00 38.26 11.26
CA HIS A 237 -20.05 38.89 12.18
C HIS A 237 -20.15 38.29 13.58
N ARG A 238 -19.02 38.19 14.25
CA ARG A 238 -18.92 37.72 15.64
C ARG A 238 -18.16 38.72 16.50
N ASN A 239 -18.41 38.67 17.82
CA ASN A 239 -17.63 39.46 18.75
C ASN A 239 -16.18 38.91 18.79
N ALA A 240 -15.19 39.79 18.71
CA ALA A 240 -13.77 39.41 18.76
C ALA A 240 -13.34 38.74 20.07
N THR A 241 -14.16 38.85 21.15
CA THR A 241 -13.92 38.12 22.41
C THR A 241 -14.39 36.65 22.36
N ASP A 242 -15.26 36.30 21.42
CA ASP A 242 -15.91 34.98 21.33
C ASP A 242 -15.01 33.97 20.60
N MET A 243 -13.88 33.62 21.23
CA MET A 243 -12.94 32.62 20.73
C MET A 243 -13.53 31.22 20.86
N GLY A 244 -13.10 30.33 19.96
CA GLY A 244 -13.52 28.94 19.97
C GLY A 244 -13.72 28.38 18.55
N TYR A 245 -14.47 27.31 18.47
CA TYR A 245 -14.86 26.74 17.17
C TYR A 245 -15.99 27.58 16.56
N ILE A 246 -15.81 27.95 15.29
CA ILE A 246 -16.83 28.63 14.48
C ILE A 246 -17.33 27.59 13.48
N GLN A 247 -18.56 27.10 13.66
CA GLN A 247 -19.12 26.03 12.87
C GLN A 247 -20.65 26.00 12.96
N HIS A 248 -21.31 25.50 11.91
CA HIS A 248 -22.76 25.28 11.91
C HIS A 248 -23.15 23.96 12.60
N LYS A 249 -22.29 22.94 12.50
CA LYS A 249 -22.52 21.60 13.08
C LYS A 249 -21.55 21.37 14.24
N PRO A 250 -21.98 20.75 15.36
CA PRO A 250 -21.08 20.40 16.46
C PRO A 250 -19.96 19.48 16.00
N LEU A 251 -18.87 19.42 16.78
CA LEU A 251 -17.82 18.45 16.55
C LEU A 251 -18.39 17.02 16.71
N VAL A 252 -17.97 16.13 15.81
CA VAL A 252 -18.32 14.69 15.90
C VAL A 252 -17.52 14.04 17.03
N TRP A 253 -16.27 14.49 17.24
CA TRP A 253 -15.41 14.07 18.34
C TRP A 253 -14.62 15.27 18.88
N GLU A 254 -14.28 15.25 20.15
CA GLU A 254 -13.44 16.30 20.75
C GLU A 254 -12.08 16.45 20.06
N ASN A 255 -11.54 15.35 19.53
CA ASN A 255 -10.28 15.29 18.77
C ASN A 255 -10.47 15.21 17.26
N GLU A 256 -11.57 15.78 16.73
CA GLU A 256 -11.93 15.68 15.29
C GLU A 256 -10.81 16.19 14.38
N CYS A 257 -10.14 17.28 14.75
CA CYS A 257 -9.01 17.82 13.96
C CYS A 257 -7.86 16.81 13.80
N THR A 258 -7.57 16.05 14.85
CA THR A 258 -6.52 15.03 14.78
C THR A 258 -6.99 13.76 14.08
N ARG A 259 -8.28 13.40 14.19
CA ARG A 259 -8.87 12.32 13.38
C ARG A 259 -8.83 12.68 11.90
N HIS A 260 -9.06 13.95 11.55
CA HIS A 260 -8.90 14.41 10.18
C HIS A 260 -7.43 14.27 9.71
N LYS A 261 -6.43 14.62 10.55
CA LYS A 261 -5.03 14.38 10.20
C LYS A 261 -4.70 12.89 10.03
N LEU A 262 -5.37 12.01 10.74
CA LEU A 262 -5.26 10.57 10.54
C LEU A 262 -5.87 10.15 9.19
N LEU A 263 -7.03 10.72 8.81
CA LEU A 263 -7.64 10.54 7.50
C LEU A 263 -6.69 10.96 6.38
N ASP A 264 -6.06 12.12 6.49
CA ASP A 264 -5.06 12.64 5.54
C ASP A 264 -3.89 11.65 5.37
N ILE A 265 -3.37 11.09 6.47
CA ILE A 265 -2.29 10.09 6.41
C ILE A 265 -2.75 8.88 5.59
N ILE A 266 -3.94 8.34 5.82
CA ILE A 266 -4.45 7.18 5.10
C ILE A 266 -4.57 7.48 3.60
N GLY A 267 -5.08 8.66 3.24
CA GLY A 267 -5.17 9.10 1.84
C GLY A 267 -3.81 9.21 1.17
N ASP A 268 -2.82 9.77 1.87
CA ASP A 268 -1.45 9.89 1.37
C ASP A 268 -0.73 8.52 1.33
N MET A 269 -1.07 7.58 2.24
CA MET A 269 -0.55 6.19 2.18
C MET A 269 -1.11 5.41 0.99
N ALA A 270 -2.30 5.73 0.50
CA ALA A 270 -2.82 5.16 -0.74
C ALA A 270 -1.87 5.36 -1.93
N LEU A 271 -1.10 6.45 -1.93
CA LEU A 271 -0.09 6.78 -2.95
C LEU A 271 1.15 5.86 -2.92
N ILE A 272 1.28 4.99 -1.93
CA ILE A 272 2.30 3.93 -1.93
C ILE A 272 2.00 2.94 -3.05
N GLY A 273 0.73 2.77 -3.44
CA GLY A 273 0.29 1.90 -4.51
C GLY A 273 0.25 0.41 -4.16
N LYS A 274 0.44 0.08 -2.88
CA LYS A 274 0.25 -1.27 -2.31
C LYS A 274 -0.35 -1.19 -0.92
N PRO A 275 -1.22 -2.12 -0.53
CA PRO A 275 -1.67 -2.25 0.85
C PRO A 275 -0.51 -2.70 1.74
N ILE A 276 -0.45 -2.14 2.95
CA ILE A 276 0.65 -2.35 3.89
C ILE A 276 0.15 -3.08 5.13
N LYS A 277 0.95 -4.00 5.66
CA LYS A 277 0.83 -4.53 7.03
C LYS A 277 1.95 -3.95 7.89
N GLY A 278 1.57 -3.26 8.96
CA GLY A 278 2.50 -2.58 9.86
C GLY A 278 1.81 -1.51 10.69
N ARG A 279 2.43 -1.12 11.78
CA ARG A 279 1.96 -0.07 12.70
C ARG A 279 2.63 1.25 12.38
N ILE A 280 1.84 2.25 12.00
CA ILE A 280 2.31 3.61 11.75
C ILE A 280 2.14 4.46 13.02
N ILE A 281 3.18 5.22 13.35
CA ILE A 281 3.17 6.23 14.41
C ILE A 281 3.61 7.55 13.78
N ALA A 282 2.71 8.55 13.79
CA ALA A 282 2.95 9.84 13.19
C ALA A 282 2.90 10.96 14.24
N THR A 283 3.92 11.81 14.25
CA THR A 283 3.96 13.01 15.09
C THR A 283 3.99 14.24 14.18
N ARG A 284 3.08 15.20 14.41
CA ARG A 284 2.91 16.40 13.60
C ARG A 284 2.83 16.09 12.10
N PRO A 285 1.90 15.20 11.68
CA PRO A 285 1.76 14.83 10.27
C PRO A 285 1.29 16.02 9.43
N GLY A 286 1.54 15.92 8.13
CA GLY A 286 1.10 16.84 7.10
C GLY A 286 1.48 16.28 5.73
N HIS A 287 0.85 16.75 4.66
CA HIS A 287 1.01 16.16 3.31
C HIS A 287 2.49 16.10 2.85
N THR A 288 3.32 17.06 3.25
CA THR A 288 4.75 17.05 2.93
C THR A 288 5.50 15.86 3.51
N ILE A 289 5.37 15.61 4.83
CA ILE A 289 6.04 14.47 5.48
C ILE A 289 5.39 13.16 5.08
N ASN A 290 4.06 13.14 4.91
CA ASN A 290 3.33 11.98 4.45
C ASN A 290 3.82 11.55 3.05
N ASN A 291 3.97 12.48 2.11
CA ASN A 291 4.51 12.18 0.79
C ASN A 291 5.98 11.76 0.82
N LYS A 292 6.83 12.40 1.64
CA LYS A 292 8.22 11.95 1.85
C LYS A 292 8.24 10.49 2.33
N PHE A 293 7.37 10.13 3.28
CA PHE A 293 7.25 8.76 3.78
C PHE A 293 6.74 7.81 2.70
N ALA A 294 5.68 8.16 1.96
CA ALA A 294 5.15 7.35 0.87
C ALA A 294 6.22 7.09 -0.22
N ARG A 295 7.00 8.10 -0.60
CA ARG A 295 8.14 7.95 -1.52
C ARG A 295 9.23 7.02 -0.98
N GLN A 296 9.54 7.12 0.33
CA GLN A 296 10.51 6.23 0.97
C GLN A 296 10.00 4.78 0.97
N MET A 297 8.72 4.57 1.29
CA MET A 297 8.09 3.25 1.23
C MET A 297 8.14 2.66 -0.18
N ARG A 298 7.84 3.44 -1.21
CA ARG A 298 7.94 2.99 -2.60
C ARG A 298 9.37 2.61 -2.99
N LYS A 299 10.38 3.32 -2.49
CA LYS A 299 11.79 2.94 -2.69
C LYS A 299 12.11 1.60 -2.02
N GLU A 300 11.63 1.38 -0.79
CA GLU A 300 11.84 0.11 -0.08
C GLU A 300 11.10 -1.03 -0.79
N ILE A 301 9.87 -0.81 -1.25
CA ILE A 301 9.10 -1.80 -2.02
C ILE A 301 9.84 -2.19 -3.30
N ARG A 302 10.40 -1.21 -4.05
CA ARG A 302 11.18 -1.51 -5.27
C ARG A 302 12.47 -2.29 -5.00
N LYS A 303 13.13 -2.05 -3.85
CA LYS A 303 14.30 -2.83 -3.45
C LYS A 303 13.95 -4.29 -3.12
N HIS A 304 12.73 -4.49 -2.66
CA HIS A 304 12.19 -5.77 -2.22
C HIS A 304 10.92 -6.12 -2.99
N GLU A 305 10.96 -5.96 -4.33
CA GLU A 305 9.81 -6.26 -5.21
C GLU A 305 9.22 -7.64 -4.95
N ILE A 306 10.06 -8.51 -4.44
CA ILE A 306 9.70 -9.85 -4.03
C ILE A 306 10.15 -10.05 -2.59
N GLN A 307 9.20 -10.14 -1.68
CA GLN A 307 9.49 -10.44 -0.29
C GLN A 307 9.75 -11.92 -0.08
N ALA A 308 10.75 -12.21 0.77
CA ALA A 308 10.98 -13.56 1.22
C ALA A 308 9.75 -14.11 1.96
N PRO A 309 9.41 -15.36 1.83
CA PRO A 309 8.38 -16.00 2.64
C PRO A 309 8.70 -15.88 4.14
N ILE A 310 7.67 -15.84 4.98
CA ILE A 310 7.85 -15.94 6.43
C ILE A 310 8.15 -17.39 6.76
N TYR A 311 9.18 -17.62 7.58
CA TYR A 311 9.55 -18.94 8.07
C TYR A 311 9.69 -18.92 9.58
N ASP A 312 8.85 -19.69 10.27
CA ASP A 312 9.01 -20.02 11.69
C ASP A 312 9.51 -21.47 11.79
N PRO A 313 10.72 -21.71 12.32
CA PRO A 313 11.25 -23.06 12.47
C PRO A 313 10.47 -23.93 13.49
N ASN A 314 9.62 -23.31 14.31
CA ASN A 314 8.79 -24.00 15.31
C ASN A 314 7.44 -24.46 14.74
N GLU A 315 7.04 -23.98 13.56
CA GLU A 315 5.83 -24.46 12.90
C GLU A 315 6.04 -25.80 12.21
N GLU A 316 5.06 -26.69 12.31
CA GLU A 316 5.05 -27.97 11.60
C GLU A 316 5.01 -27.74 10.08
N PRO A 317 5.91 -28.39 9.30
CA PRO A 317 5.91 -28.24 7.85
C PRO A 317 4.69 -28.94 7.22
N ILE A 318 4.22 -28.43 6.10
CA ILE A 318 3.18 -29.05 5.28
C ILE A 318 3.67 -30.38 4.71
N MET A 319 4.96 -30.47 4.34
CA MET A 319 5.63 -31.70 3.95
C MET A 319 6.99 -31.78 4.64
N ASP A 320 7.23 -32.86 5.35
CA ASP A 320 8.55 -33.27 5.85
C ASP A 320 9.34 -34.00 4.75
N VAL A 321 10.59 -34.40 5.08
CA VAL A 321 11.47 -35.11 4.17
C VAL A 321 10.90 -36.48 3.72
N ASN A 322 10.09 -37.14 4.55
CA ASN A 322 9.48 -38.41 4.19
C ASN A 322 8.40 -38.24 3.14
N ARG A 323 7.51 -37.27 3.34
CA ARG A 323 6.49 -36.92 2.35
C ARG A 323 7.09 -36.45 1.03
N ILE A 324 8.20 -35.69 1.07
CA ILE A 324 8.91 -35.25 -0.14
C ILE A 324 9.46 -36.46 -0.90
N ARG A 325 10.00 -37.48 -0.20
CA ARG A 325 10.52 -38.72 -0.80
C ARG A 325 9.45 -39.60 -1.44
N GLU A 326 8.23 -39.52 -0.98
CA GLU A 326 7.09 -40.19 -1.63
C GLU A 326 6.74 -39.56 -2.97
N LEU A 327 6.90 -38.25 -3.08
CA LEU A 327 6.53 -37.48 -4.29
C LEU A 327 7.66 -37.37 -5.30
N LEU A 328 8.89 -37.10 -4.84
CA LEU A 328 10.08 -36.93 -5.69
C LEU A 328 10.91 -38.20 -5.80
N PRO A 329 11.36 -38.57 -7.01
CA PRO A 329 12.24 -39.73 -7.21
C PRO A 329 13.67 -39.49 -6.74
N HIS A 330 14.07 -38.24 -6.51
CA HIS A 330 15.42 -37.84 -6.13
C HIS A 330 15.84 -38.48 -4.79
N ARG A 331 17.10 -38.90 -4.70
CA ARG A 331 17.72 -39.42 -3.50
C ARG A 331 19.10 -38.79 -3.33
N TYR A 332 19.76 -39.04 -2.20
CA TYR A 332 21.12 -38.59 -1.96
C TYR A 332 22.06 -38.93 -3.12
N PRO A 333 22.89 -38.01 -3.61
CA PRO A 333 23.09 -36.63 -3.13
C PRO A 333 22.20 -35.60 -3.82
N MET A 334 21.23 -35.97 -4.65
CA MET A 334 20.42 -35.06 -5.50
C MET A 334 19.08 -34.69 -4.89
N GLN A 335 18.72 -35.13 -3.70
CA GLN A 335 17.55 -34.62 -2.99
C GLN A 335 17.94 -33.33 -2.28
N LEU A 336 17.42 -32.18 -2.78
CA LEU A 336 17.86 -30.86 -2.34
C LEU A 336 16.80 -30.08 -1.55
N VAL A 337 15.57 -30.57 -1.43
CA VAL A 337 14.50 -29.92 -0.64
C VAL A 337 14.31 -30.69 0.67
N ASP A 338 14.36 -29.96 1.80
CA ASP A 338 14.24 -30.54 3.14
C ASP A 338 12.81 -30.49 3.69
N LYS A 339 12.08 -29.36 3.42
CA LYS A 339 10.72 -29.11 3.91
C LYS A 339 9.90 -28.32 2.89
N VAL A 340 8.57 -28.46 2.97
CA VAL A 340 7.61 -27.52 2.35
C VAL A 340 6.82 -26.86 3.48
N ILE A 341 6.82 -25.52 3.51
CA ILE A 341 6.19 -24.71 4.57
C ILE A 341 4.94 -23.99 4.11
N SER A 342 4.74 -23.85 2.80
CA SER A 342 3.51 -23.28 2.24
C SER A 342 3.19 -23.95 0.91
N LEU A 343 1.91 -24.25 0.69
CA LEU A 343 1.42 -24.87 -0.52
C LEU A 343 0.03 -24.30 -0.87
N GLY A 344 -0.02 -23.59 -1.98
CA GLY A 344 -1.25 -23.04 -2.55
C GLY A 344 -1.60 -23.71 -3.89
N ALA A 345 -2.63 -23.22 -4.56
CA ALA A 345 -3.04 -23.75 -5.87
C ALA A 345 -1.96 -23.55 -6.95
N ASN A 346 -1.26 -22.41 -6.92
CA ASN A 346 -0.27 -22.02 -7.94
C ASN A 346 1.09 -21.62 -7.35
N THR A 347 1.31 -21.79 -6.05
CA THR A 347 2.54 -21.36 -5.38
C THR A 347 2.96 -22.37 -4.33
N ILE A 348 4.27 -22.52 -4.17
CA ILE A 348 4.87 -23.37 -3.16
C ILE A 348 6.06 -22.66 -2.51
N VAL A 349 6.25 -22.89 -1.21
CA VAL A 349 7.45 -22.47 -0.49
C VAL A 349 8.14 -23.67 0.12
N GLY A 350 9.36 -23.91 -0.33
CA GLY A 350 10.23 -24.99 0.18
C GLY A 350 11.46 -24.45 0.89
N ILE A 351 12.14 -25.34 1.62
CA ILE A 351 13.35 -25.03 2.39
C ILE A 351 14.45 -26.03 2.03
N LYS A 352 15.69 -25.52 1.95
CA LYS A 352 16.91 -26.30 2.05
C LYS A 352 17.85 -25.68 3.06
N ASN A 353 18.37 -26.50 3.99
CA ASN A 353 19.46 -26.12 4.85
C ASN A 353 20.79 -26.49 4.17
N VAL A 354 21.65 -25.52 3.96
CA VAL A 354 22.97 -25.74 3.35
C VAL A 354 23.96 -26.04 4.44
N THR A 355 24.31 -27.32 4.60
CA THR A 355 25.26 -27.74 5.63
C THR A 355 26.69 -27.92 5.09
N ALA A 356 27.69 -27.86 5.95
CA ALA A 356 29.08 -28.11 5.57
C ALA A 356 29.33 -29.57 5.07
N ASN A 357 28.37 -30.47 5.31
CA ASN A 357 28.45 -31.88 4.91
C ASN A 357 27.93 -32.16 3.50
N GLU A 358 27.55 -31.14 2.76
CA GLU A 358 27.11 -31.31 1.40
C GLU A 358 28.25 -31.78 0.49
N PRO A 359 28.06 -32.86 -0.32
CA PRO A 359 29.14 -33.49 -1.06
C PRO A 359 29.77 -32.57 -2.10
N PHE A 360 29.06 -31.58 -2.63
CA PHE A 360 29.58 -30.67 -3.62
C PHE A 360 30.65 -29.69 -3.07
N PHE A 361 30.73 -29.48 -1.74
CA PHE A 361 31.77 -28.66 -1.14
C PHE A 361 33.15 -29.27 -1.16
N GLN A 362 33.28 -30.59 -1.41
CA GLN A 362 34.57 -31.23 -1.62
C GLN A 362 35.32 -30.70 -2.86
N GLY A 363 34.56 -30.18 -3.84
CA GLY A 363 35.12 -29.67 -5.09
C GLY A 363 34.77 -28.22 -5.43
N HIS A 364 33.75 -27.63 -4.79
CA HIS A 364 33.22 -26.32 -5.17
C HIS A 364 33.11 -25.32 -4.00
N PHE A 365 34.18 -24.77 -3.45
CA PHE A 365 35.62 -25.00 -3.66
C PHE A 365 36.26 -25.37 -2.31
N PRO A 366 37.31 -26.15 -2.25
CA PRO A 366 37.92 -26.58 -0.96
C PRO A 366 38.31 -25.43 -0.02
N GLU A 367 38.86 -24.36 -0.56
CA GLU A 367 39.30 -23.18 0.20
C GLU A 367 38.18 -22.18 0.46
N GLU A 368 37.14 -22.18 -0.38
CA GLU A 368 36.00 -21.24 -0.32
C GLU A 368 34.71 -21.97 -0.69
N PRO A 369 34.03 -22.65 0.25
CA PRO A 369 32.85 -23.45 -0.05
C PRO A 369 31.66 -22.54 -0.49
N VAL A 370 31.18 -22.75 -1.70
CA VAL A 370 30.03 -22.04 -2.29
C VAL A 370 29.11 -23.08 -2.92
N MET A 371 27.82 -23.05 -2.62
CA MET A 371 26.85 -23.93 -3.28
C MET A 371 26.79 -23.64 -4.78
N PRO A 372 26.99 -24.65 -5.66
CA PRO A 372 26.89 -24.45 -7.11
C PRO A 372 25.56 -23.81 -7.52
N GLY A 373 25.62 -22.76 -8.35
CA GLY A 373 24.40 -22.08 -8.80
C GLY A 373 23.44 -23.00 -9.55
N VAL A 374 23.97 -23.94 -10.33
CA VAL A 374 23.16 -24.94 -11.04
C VAL A 374 22.38 -25.85 -10.09
N LEU A 375 22.93 -26.19 -8.92
CA LEU A 375 22.23 -26.97 -7.90
C LEU A 375 21.20 -26.12 -7.13
N GLN A 376 21.38 -24.79 -7.06
CA GLN A 376 20.35 -23.88 -6.54
C GLN A 376 19.12 -23.89 -7.46
N VAL A 377 19.31 -23.84 -8.79
CA VAL A 377 18.23 -23.93 -9.77
C VAL A 377 17.56 -25.30 -9.72
N GLU A 378 18.32 -26.37 -9.61
CA GLU A 378 17.78 -27.72 -9.43
C GLU A 378 16.92 -27.84 -8.17
N ALA A 379 17.39 -27.35 -7.02
CA ALA A 379 16.62 -27.35 -5.78
C ALA A 379 15.29 -26.57 -5.91
N MET A 380 15.34 -25.42 -6.58
CA MET A 380 14.15 -24.61 -6.89
C MET A 380 13.15 -25.39 -7.78
N ALA A 381 13.64 -26.11 -8.78
CA ALA A 381 12.80 -26.88 -9.67
C ALA A 381 12.21 -28.13 -8.98
N GLN A 382 12.95 -28.77 -8.08
CA GLN A 382 12.41 -29.84 -7.24
C GLN A 382 11.26 -29.31 -6.37
N CYS A 383 11.41 -28.12 -5.80
CA CYS A 383 10.33 -27.45 -5.06
C CYS A 383 9.10 -27.23 -5.97
N GLY A 384 9.28 -26.72 -7.19
CA GLY A 384 8.20 -26.57 -8.18
C GLY A 384 7.60 -27.92 -8.62
N GLY A 385 8.42 -28.97 -8.71
CA GLY A 385 7.95 -30.33 -8.98
C GLY A 385 6.99 -30.86 -7.91
N LEU A 386 7.25 -30.57 -6.62
CA LEU A 386 6.36 -30.91 -5.51
C LEU A 386 4.99 -30.26 -5.64
N LEU A 387 4.92 -29.00 -6.10
CA LEU A 387 3.65 -28.31 -6.36
C LEU A 387 2.79 -29.09 -7.35
N VAL A 388 3.40 -29.56 -8.43
CA VAL A 388 2.71 -30.29 -9.50
C VAL A 388 2.36 -31.71 -9.08
N LEU A 389 3.33 -32.46 -8.60
CA LEU A 389 3.17 -33.88 -8.26
C LEU A 389 2.14 -34.10 -7.15
N ASN A 390 2.02 -33.15 -6.21
CA ASN A 390 1.01 -33.20 -5.15
C ASN A 390 -0.45 -33.11 -5.67
N THR A 391 -0.65 -32.69 -6.92
CA THR A 391 -1.99 -32.60 -7.53
C THR A 391 -2.35 -33.83 -8.35
N LEU A 392 -1.43 -34.77 -8.54
CA LEU A 392 -1.61 -35.94 -9.40
C LEU A 392 -2.01 -37.18 -8.58
N GLU A 393 -2.83 -38.01 -9.17
CA GLU A 393 -3.07 -39.38 -8.70
C GLU A 393 -1.84 -40.24 -8.99
N GLU A 394 -1.44 -41.11 -8.04
CA GLU A 394 -0.25 -41.97 -8.11
C GLU A 394 1.03 -41.17 -8.46
N PRO A 395 1.41 -40.15 -7.67
CA PRO A 395 2.51 -39.24 -8.02
C PRO A 395 3.85 -39.95 -8.25
N GLU A 396 4.09 -41.11 -7.61
CA GLU A 396 5.26 -41.96 -7.80
C GLU A 396 5.40 -42.49 -9.23
N ARG A 397 4.32 -42.48 -10.01
CA ARG A 397 4.32 -42.91 -11.42
C ARG A 397 4.62 -41.78 -12.40
N TRP A 398 4.93 -40.57 -11.91
CA TRP A 398 5.19 -39.42 -12.74
C TRP A 398 6.61 -38.87 -12.53
N SER A 399 7.18 -38.37 -13.58
CA SER A 399 8.49 -37.71 -13.58
C SER A 399 8.39 -36.33 -14.21
N THR A 400 9.24 -35.42 -13.74
CA THR A 400 9.34 -34.06 -14.26
C THR A 400 10.72 -33.87 -14.88
N TYR A 401 10.77 -33.38 -16.11
CA TYR A 401 12.02 -33.16 -16.85
C TYR A 401 12.09 -31.70 -17.29
N PHE A 402 13.25 -31.08 -17.09
CA PHE A 402 13.50 -29.75 -17.64
C PHE A 402 13.39 -29.76 -19.17
N MET A 403 12.65 -28.81 -19.72
CA MET A 403 12.64 -28.49 -21.14
C MET A 403 13.45 -27.23 -21.42
N LYS A 404 13.39 -26.25 -20.50
CA LYS A 404 13.99 -24.93 -20.68
C LYS A 404 14.24 -24.26 -19.33
N ILE A 405 15.33 -23.50 -19.22
CA ILE A 405 15.66 -22.66 -18.09
C ILE A 405 16.05 -21.29 -18.66
N ASP A 406 15.35 -20.23 -18.24
CA ASP A 406 15.51 -18.87 -18.71
C ASP A 406 15.75 -17.90 -17.55
N ASP A 407 16.25 -16.72 -17.87
CA ASP A 407 16.37 -15.56 -16.97
C ASP A 407 17.03 -15.90 -15.63
N VAL A 408 18.00 -16.81 -15.65
CA VAL A 408 18.73 -17.20 -14.45
C VAL A 408 19.65 -16.08 -14.03
N LYS A 409 19.52 -15.64 -12.76
CA LYS A 409 20.41 -14.64 -12.15
C LYS A 409 20.85 -15.12 -10.78
N PHE A 410 22.15 -15.11 -10.53
CA PHE A 410 22.76 -15.33 -9.23
C PHE A 410 23.21 -13.99 -8.67
N ARG A 411 22.66 -13.60 -7.53
CA ARG A 411 22.86 -12.26 -6.95
C ARG A 411 23.84 -12.25 -5.80
N GLN A 412 23.91 -13.36 -5.05
CA GLN A 412 24.80 -13.52 -3.91
C GLN A 412 25.28 -14.96 -3.83
N LYS A 413 26.46 -15.17 -3.21
CA LYS A 413 26.98 -16.51 -2.89
C LYS A 413 26.10 -17.15 -1.82
N VAL A 414 25.87 -18.44 -1.95
CA VAL A 414 25.24 -19.30 -0.94
C VAL A 414 26.35 -20.16 -0.32
N VAL A 415 26.46 -20.12 0.99
CA VAL A 415 27.59 -20.75 1.73
C VAL A 415 27.06 -21.70 2.82
N PRO A 416 27.92 -22.57 3.37
CA PRO A 416 27.53 -23.42 4.51
C PRO A 416 26.98 -22.57 5.69
N GLY A 417 25.85 -22.99 6.25
CA GLY A 417 25.13 -22.29 7.30
C GLY A 417 23.92 -21.49 6.81
N ASP A 418 23.79 -21.26 5.50
CA ASP A 418 22.61 -20.60 4.94
C ASP A 418 21.38 -21.53 4.96
N THR A 419 20.21 -20.94 5.17
CA THR A 419 18.92 -21.58 4.93
C THR A 419 18.28 -20.93 3.70
N LEU A 420 18.08 -21.72 2.66
CA LEU A 420 17.43 -21.30 1.43
C LEU A 420 15.91 -21.43 1.56
N LEU A 421 15.20 -20.36 1.26
CA LEU A 421 13.74 -20.35 1.07
C LEU A 421 13.47 -20.26 -0.42
N PHE A 422 12.80 -21.27 -0.98
CA PHE A 422 12.34 -21.28 -2.38
C PHE A 422 10.90 -20.79 -2.43
N LYS A 423 10.64 -19.72 -3.16
CA LYS A 423 9.28 -19.34 -3.54
C LYS A 423 9.13 -19.62 -5.03
N VAL A 424 8.24 -20.53 -5.39
CA VAL A 424 8.01 -20.92 -6.78
C VAL A 424 6.55 -20.73 -7.13
N ASP A 425 6.29 -19.99 -8.19
CA ASP A 425 4.97 -19.67 -8.70
C ASP A 425 4.75 -20.26 -10.08
N LEU A 426 3.60 -20.91 -10.30
CA LEU A 426 3.16 -21.41 -11.61
C LEU A 426 2.65 -20.21 -12.42
N LEU A 427 3.26 -19.96 -13.59
CA LEU A 427 2.95 -18.80 -14.43
C LEU A 427 1.66 -18.95 -15.24
N ALA A 428 1.27 -20.17 -15.54
CA ALA A 428 0.05 -20.49 -16.28
C ALA A 428 -0.46 -21.89 -15.89
N PRO A 429 -1.76 -22.17 -16.09
CA PRO A 429 -2.28 -23.53 -15.89
C PRO A 429 -1.50 -24.56 -16.72
N ILE A 430 -1.28 -25.73 -16.13
CA ILE A 430 -0.58 -26.85 -16.82
C ILE A 430 -1.40 -27.27 -18.02
N ARG A 431 -0.77 -27.31 -19.21
CA ARG A 431 -1.39 -27.76 -20.46
C ARG A 431 -0.49 -28.78 -21.16
N HIS A 432 -1.09 -29.87 -21.63
CA HIS A 432 -0.37 -30.96 -22.33
C HIS A 432 0.84 -31.49 -21.55
N GLY A 433 0.76 -31.53 -20.22
CA GLY A 433 1.86 -31.97 -19.37
C GLY A 433 3.04 -30.99 -19.31
N ILE A 434 2.84 -29.72 -19.72
CA ILE A 434 3.87 -28.68 -19.65
C ILE A 434 3.52 -27.71 -18.53
N SER A 435 4.48 -27.49 -17.60
CA SER A 435 4.42 -26.48 -16.56
C SER A 435 5.47 -25.40 -16.79
N SER A 436 5.10 -24.13 -16.67
CA SER A 436 6.01 -22.98 -16.71
C SER A 436 5.98 -22.27 -15.37
N MET A 437 7.14 -22.07 -14.75
CA MET A 437 7.26 -21.58 -13.38
C MET A 437 8.30 -20.47 -13.29
N LYS A 438 8.12 -19.57 -12.33
CA LYS A 438 9.11 -18.60 -11.89
C LYS A 438 9.45 -18.85 -10.44
N GLY A 439 10.75 -18.93 -10.14
CA GLY A 439 11.22 -19.19 -8.79
C GLY A 439 12.21 -18.14 -8.31
N TYR A 440 12.21 -17.94 -7.01
CA TYR A 440 13.15 -17.10 -6.27
C TYR A 440 13.71 -17.87 -5.10
N ILE A 441 15.01 -17.67 -4.85
CA ILE A 441 15.70 -18.22 -3.69
C ILE A 441 16.10 -17.08 -2.78
N PHE A 442 15.80 -17.23 -1.50
CA PHE A 442 16.14 -16.24 -0.48
C PHE A 442 17.08 -16.84 0.56
N VAL A 443 17.99 -16.00 1.07
CA VAL A 443 18.71 -16.18 2.34
C VAL A 443 18.32 -14.99 3.22
N GLY A 444 17.63 -15.25 4.33
CA GLY A 444 16.98 -14.19 5.08
C GLY A 444 15.99 -13.43 4.20
N ASP A 445 16.12 -12.11 4.15
CA ASP A 445 15.25 -11.25 3.35
C ASP A 445 15.79 -10.95 1.93
N HIS A 446 16.94 -11.52 1.56
CA HIS A 446 17.61 -11.20 0.30
C HIS A 446 17.39 -12.26 -0.77
N VAL A 447 17.02 -11.85 -1.98
CA VAL A 447 17.01 -12.75 -3.14
C VAL A 447 18.46 -13.06 -3.53
N VAL A 448 18.87 -14.34 -3.42
CA VAL A 448 20.20 -14.80 -3.80
C VAL A 448 20.26 -15.37 -5.22
N ALA A 449 19.14 -15.94 -5.71
CA ALA A 449 18.99 -16.37 -7.10
C ALA A 449 17.54 -16.31 -7.56
N GLU A 450 17.35 -16.22 -8.86
CA GLU A 450 16.05 -16.31 -9.53
C GLU A 450 16.19 -17.04 -10.88
N ALA A 451 15.10 -17.69 -11.31
CA ALA A 451 15.02 -18.36 -12.59
C ALA A 451 13.58 -18.50 -13.07
N THR A 452 13.39 -18.55 -14.37
CA THR A 452 12.17 -19.07 -15.01
C THR A 452 12.48 -20.41 -15.63
N PHE A 453 11.61 -21.40 -15.46
CA PHE A 453 11.85 -22.72 -16.01
C PHE A 453 10.57 -23.38 -16.49
N THR A 454 10.70 -24.21 -17.51
CA THR A 454 9.62 -25.02 -18.06
C THR A 454 9.99 -26.49 -17.91
N ALA A 455 9.06 -27.27 -17.42
CA ALA A 455 9.22 -28.70 -17.24
C ALA A 455 8.08 -29.49 -17.91
N GLN A 456 8.41 -30.65 -18.42
CA GLN A 456 7.46 -31.63 -18.93
C GLN A 456 7.17 -32.66 -17.83
N ILE A 457 5.90 -32.94 -17.64
CA ILE A 457 5.36 -33.91 -16.68
C ILE A 457 4.98 -35.13 -17.48
N VAL A 458 5.63 -36.28 -17.21
CA VAL A 458 5.46 -37.51 -17.98
C VAL A 458 5.06 -38.64 -17.04
N LYS A 459 4.03 -39.41 -17.41
CA LYS A 459 3.70 -40.65 -16.69
C LYS A 459 4.69 -41.73 -17.06
N ASN A 460 5.30 -42.33 -16.06
CA ASN A 460 6.21 -43.46 -16.23
C ASN A 460 5.42 -44.70 -16.68
N LYS A 461 6.06 -45.56 -17.46
CA LYS A 461 5.43 -46.79 -17.97
C LYS A 461 5.14 -47.78 -16.87
#